data_95e10dbd24a198599f7e69e6c5d79a9c
#
_entry.id   95e10dbd24a198599f7e69e6c5d79a9c
#
_cell.length_a   1.000
_cell.length_b   1.000
_cell.length_c   1.000
_cell.angle_alpha   90.00
_cell.angle_beta   90.00
_cell.angle_gamma   90.00
#
_symmetry.space_group_name_H-M   'P 1'
#
loop_
_entity.id
_entity.type
_entity.pdbx_description
1 polymer ?
#
loop_
_entity_poly.entity_id
_entity_poly.type
_entity_poly.pdbx_seq_one_letter_code
_entity_poly.pdbx_strand_id
1 'polypeptide(L)'
;MTLDFVTLWDQALDFDAFVAEAKEQKDLWAGTYRLARVPEWAHITIPAGKERRLLALAEDWCVDTASTLPVLARWAADVPGLSLRILQRDQHPDFMNQYLTNGARSIPVVVVLDNDFRELGFWGPYPVALGDWVKDHKPPALVKEEFVKGKRTWYARDRGETTLREVLGRLGV
;
A
#
# COMPACT_ATOMS: atom_id res chain seq x y z
N MET A 1 -5.04 -7.43 21.88
CA MET A 1 -5.85 -8.35 21.03
C MET A 1 -4.97 -8.84 19.88
N THR A 2 -4.95 -10.12 19.67
CA THR A 2 -4.19 -10.70 18.53
C THR A 2 -5.09 -10.66 17.29
N LEU A 3 -4.55 -10.13 16.16
CA LEU A 3 -5.28 -10.12 14.89
C LEU A 3 -5.32 -11.53 14.29
N ASP A 4 -6.48 -11.90 13.79
CA ASP A 4 -6.65 -13.12 12.98
C ASP A 4 -6.45 -12.79 11.50
N PHE A 5 -5.22 -12.89 11.04
CA PHE A 5 -4.86 -12.56 9.66
C PHE A 5 -5.47 -13.52 8.63
N VAL A 6 -5.80 -14.74 8.99
CA VAL A 6 -6.50 -15.67 8.08
C VAL A 6 -7.89 -15.13 7.78
N THR A 7 -8.68 -14.84 8.82
CA THR A 7 -10.01 -14.26 8.66
C THR A 7 -9.98 -12.91 7.94
N LEU A 8 -9.05 -12.03 8.30
CA LEU A 8 -8.90 -10.72 7.64
C LEU A 8 -8.55 -10.86 6.16
N TRP A 9 -7.68 -11.80 5.81
CA TRP A 9 -7.33 -12.09 4.43
C TRP A 9 -8.52 -12.59 3.61
N ASP A 10 -9.33 -13.46 4.18
CA ASP A 10 -10.51 -14.02 3.51
C ASP A 10 -11.61 -12.96 3.29
N GLN A 11 -11.71 -11.97 4.15
CA GLN A 11 -12.62 -10.83 4.01
C GLN A 11 -12.11 -9.77 3.03
N ALA A 12 -10.82 -9.75 2.75
CA ALA A 12 -10.20 -8.72 1.94
C ALA A 12 -10.48 -8.90 0.44
N LEU A 13 -10.63 -7.79 -0.26
CA LEU A 13 -10.84 -7.75 -1.71
C LEU A 13 -9.51 -7.84 -2.46
N ASP A 14 -9.52 -8.50 -3.61
CA ASP A 14 -8.45 -8.31 -4.57
C ASP A 14 -8.47 -6.88 -5.15
N PHE A 15 -7.42 -6.51 -5.87
CA PHE A 15 -7.28 -5.15 -6.40
C PHE A 15 -8.42 -4.76 -7.35
N ASP A 16 -8.80 -5.65 -8.27
CA ASP A 16 -9.84 -5.37 -9.26
C ASP A 16 -11.20 -5.16 -8.58
N ALA A 17 -11.53 -6.01 -7.60
CA ALA A 17 -12.76 -5.87 -6.83
C ALA A 17 -12.78 -4.58 -6.01
N PHE A 18 -11.67 -4.21 -5.37
CA PHE A 18 -11.57 -2.96 -4.64
C PHE A 18 -11.78 -1.75 -5.55
N VAL A 19 -11.13 -1.70 -6.71
CA VAL A 19 -11.29 -0.60 -7.69
C VAL A 19 -12.70 -0.56 -8.26
N ALA A 20 -13.34 -1.72 -8.48
CA ALA A 20 -14.71 -1.78 -8.96
C ALA A 20 -15.70 -1.16 -7.98
N GLU A 21 -15.50 -1.35 -6.68
CA GLU A 21 -16.32 -0.78 -5.61
C GLU A 21 -15.97 0.68 -5.28
N ALA A 22 -14.82 1.17 -5.71
CA ALA A 22 -14.37 2.53 -5.42
C ALA A 22 -15.35 3.58 -5.95
N LYS A 23 -15.64 4.58 -5.13
CA LYS A 23 -16.51 5.72 -5.46
C LYS A 23 -15.70 6.97 -5.78
N GLU A 24 -14.51 7.08 -5.22
CA GLU A 24 -13.63 8.24 -5.38
C GLU A 24 -12.30 7.83 -6.00
N GLN A 25 -11.71 8.75 -6.75
CA GLN A 25 -10.38 8.62 -7.36
C GLN A 25 -10.18 7.38 -8.25
N LYS A 26 -11.25 6.79 -8.76
CA LYS A 26 -11.22 5.57 -9.57
C LYS A 26 -10.24 5.67 -10.75
N ASP A 27 -10.20 6.82 -11.42
CA ASP A 27 -9.30 7.07 -12.54
C ASP A 27 -7.83 7.10 -12.10
N LEU A 28 -7.54 7.62 -10.90
CA LEU A 28 -6.20 7.60 -10.33
C LEU A 28 -5.76 6.17 -10.01
N TRP A 29 -6.62 5.37 -9.40
CA TRP A 29 -6.35 3.96 -9.10
C TRP A 29 -6.06 3.16 -10.38
N ALA A 30 -6.94 3.26 -11.37
CA ALA A 30 -6.80 2.54 -12.64
C ALA A 30 -5.60 3.05 -13.46
N GLY A 31 -5.41 4.36 -13.52
CA GLY A 31 -4.31 4.99 -14.25
C GLY A 31 -2.94 4.65 -13.67
N THR A 32 -2.81 4.68 -12.34
CA THR A 32 -1.56 4.31 -11.66
C THR A 32 -1.22 2.84 -11.93
N TYR A 33 -2.18 1.94 -11.84
CA TYR A 33 -1.97 0.52 -12.15
C TYR A 33 -1.52 0.32 -13.62
N ARG A 34 -2.22 0.96 -14.55
CA ARG A 34 -1.91 0.86 -15.99
C ARG A 34 -0.51 1.37 -16.33
N LEU A 35 -0.07 2.45 -15.68
CA LEU A 35 1.22 3.09 -15.94
C LEU A 35 2.36 2.47 -15.13
N ALA A 36 2.05 1.74 -14.06
CA ALA A 36 3.06 1.10 -13.22
C ALA A 36 3.95 0.17 -14.04
N ARG A 37 5.23 0.24 -13.76
CA ARG A 37 6.26 -0.66 -14.32
C ARG A 37 7.04 -1.25 -13.19
N VAL A 38 7.15 -2.56 -13.18
CA VAL A 38 7.98 -3.28 -12.20
C VAL A 38 9.41 -3.26 -12.74
N PRO A 39 10.35 -2.59 -12.05
CA PRO A 39 11.75 -2.58 -12.51
C PRO A 39 12.37 -3.97 -12.40
N GLU A 40 13.42 -4.22 -13.19
CA GLU A 40 14.08 -5.53 -13.26
C GLU A 40 14.51 -6.05 -11.88
N TRP A 41 15.07 -5.19 -11.04
CA TRP A 41 15.49 -5.54 -9.68
C TRP A 41 14.35 -5.99 -8.76
N ALA A 42 13.10 -5.67 -9.08
CA ALA A 42 11.91 -6.05 -8.33
C ALA A 42 11.27 -7.36 -8.83
N HIS A 43 11.71 -7.92 -9.96
CA HIS A 43 11.32 -9.24 -10.43
C HIS A 43 12.05 -10.33 -9.63
N ILE A 44 11.68 -10.42 -8.35
CA ILE A 44 12.26 -11.40 -7.43
C ILE A 44 11.72 -12.80 -7.69
N THR A 45 12.46 -13.81 -7.25
CA THR A 45 12.00 -15.20 -7.22
C THR A 45 11.57 -15.55 -5.80
N ILE A 46 10.31 -15.92 -5.64
CA ILE A 46 9.78 -16.44 -4.37
C ILE A 46 9.72 -17.97 -4.49
N PRO A 47 10.46 -18.72 -3.66
CA PRO A 47 10.44 -20.18 -3.71
C PRO A 47 9.05 -20.72 -3.40
N ALA A 48 8.67 -21.85 -4.00
CA ALA A 48 7.44 -22.56 -3.68
C ALA A 48 7.37 -22.87 -2.17
N GLY A 49 6.21 -22.64 -1.56
CA GLY A 49 6.01 -22.79 -0.12
C GLY A 49 6.56 -21.63 0.72
N LYS A 50 7.03 -20.58 0.07
CA LYS A 50 7.49 -19.32 0.70
C LYS A 50 6.68 -18.11 0.25
N GLU A 51 5.46 -18.32 -0.16
CA GLU A 51 4.56 -17.26 -0.66
C GLU A 51 4.50 -16.08 0.33
N ARG A 52 4.27 -14.90 -0.22
CA ARG A 52 4.13 -13.65 0.53
C ARG A 52 2.79 -13.00 0.23
N ARG A 53 2.14 -12.52 1.26
CA ARG A 53 0.86 -11.83 1.17
C ARG A 53 1.01 -10.41 1.67
N LEU A 54 0.52 -9.47 0.87
CA LEU A 54 0.42 -8.07 1.24
C LEU A 54 -1.05 -7.79 1.61
N LEU A 55 -1.32 -7.59 2.90
CA LEU A 55 -2.65 -7.23 3.39
C LEU A 55 -2.68 -5.74 3.69
N ALA A 56 -3.43 -4.99 2.90
CA ALA A 56 -3.48 -3.55 2.98
C ALA A 56 -4.75 -3.03 3.64
N LEU A 57 -4.62 -2.00 4.47
CA LEU A 57 -5.72 -1.13 4.89
C LEU A 57 -5.69 0.15 4.06
N ALA A 58 -6.81 0.50 3.46
CA ALA A 58 -6.93 1.61 2.54
C ALA A 58 -8.32 2.24 2.54
N GLU A 59 -8.42 3.43 1.95
CA GLU A 59 -9.67 4.05 1.52
C GLU A 59 -9.47 4.61 0.11
N ASP A 60 -10.51 4.62 -0.70
CA ASP A 60 -10.43 5.01 -2.11
C ASP A 60 -10.11 6.49 -2.33
N TRP A 61 -10.50 7.35 -1.38
CA TRP A 61 -10.28 8.79 -1.42
C TRP A 61 -8.85 9.24 -1.06
N CYS A 62 -8.04 8.37 -0.52
CA CYS A 62 -6.68 8.71 -0.05
C CYS A 62 -5.67 8.69 -1.21
N VAL A 63 -5.00 9.82 -1.44
CA VAL A 63 -3.98 9.96 -2.50
C VAL A 63 -2.82 8.99 -2.29
N ASP A 64 -2.39 8.79 -1.04
CA ASP A 64 -1.28 7.88 -0.74
C ASP A 64 -1.64 6.42 -1.08
N THR A 65 -2.87 5.99 -0.77
CA THR A 65 -3.33 4.65 -1.13
C THR A 65 -3.46 4.48 -2.65
N ALA A 66 -4.08 5.45 -3.32
CA ALA A 66 -4.30 5.43 -4.77
C ALA A 66 -3.00 5.55 -5.59
N SER A 67 -1.92 6.04 -4.97
CA SER A 67 -0.61 6.18 -5.62
C SER A 67 0.33 5.01 -5.35
N THR A 68 0.11 4.22 -4.32
CA THR A 68 1.03 3.15 -3.89
C THR A 68 0.46 1.75 -4.08
N LEU A 69 -0.79 1.51 -3.68
CA LEU A 69 -1.37 0.16 -3.78
C LEU A 69 -1.52 -0.35 -5.22
N PRO A 70 -1.84 0.48 -6.24
CA PRO A 70 -1.84 0.00 -7.62
C PRO A 70 -0.44 -0.46 -8.09
N VAL A 71 0.63 0.16 -7.62
CA VAL A 71 2.00 -0.27 -7.91
C VAL A 71 2.30 -1.63 -7.27
N LEU A 72 1.91 -1.82 -6.01
CA LEU A 72 2.04 -3.10 -5.32
C LEU A 72 1.17 -4.19 -5.96
N ALA A 73 -0.03 -3.84 -6.43
CA ALA A 73 -0.90 -4.76 -7.15
C ALA A 73 -0.28 -5.22 -8.47
N ARG A 74 0.34 -4.30 -9.22
CA ARG A 74 1.08 -4.63 -10.44
C ARG A 74 2.25 -5.54 -10.15
N TRP A 75 3.00 -5.24 -9.09
CA TRP A 75 4.11 -6.08 -8.66
C TRP A 75 3.66 -7.49 -8.30
N ALA A 76 2.57 -7.61 -7.52
CA ALA A 76 2.00 -8.92 -7.18
C ALA A 76 1.52 -9.69 -8.42
N ALA A 77 1.01 -9.01 -9.45
CA ALA A 77 0.61 -9.63 -10.70
C ALA A 77 1.81 -10.15 -11.52
N ASP A 78 2.95 -9.48 -11.41
CA ASP A 78 4.16 -9.81 -12.19
C ASP A 78 5.10 -10.80 -11.47
N VAL A 79 4.94 -11.01 -10.15
CA VAL A 79 5.81 -11.88 -9.34
C VAL A 79 5.03 -13.08 -8.80
N PRO A 80 5.25 -14.28 -9.33
CA PRO A 80 4.63 -15.50 -8.80
C PRO A 80 4.93 -15.70 -7.31
N GLY A 81 3.91 -16.06 -6.53
CA GLY A 81 4.04 -16.25 -5.08
C GLY A 81 3.87 -14.97 -4.25
N LEU A 82 3.68 -13.82 -4.89
CA LEU A 82 3.31 -12.57 -4.23
C LEU A 82 1.83 -12.27 -4.50
N SER A 83 1.09 -11.86 -3.48
CA SER A 83 -0.33 -11.50 -3.61
C SER A 83 -0.67 -10.27 -2.78
N LEU A 84 -1.67 -9.51 -3.22
CA LEU A 84 -2.19 -8.33 -2.54
C LEU A 84 -3.69 -8.45 -2.35
N ARG A 85 -4.17 -8.16 -1.14
CA ARG A 85 -5.59 -7.95 -0.85
C ARG A 85 -5.77 -6.69 0.00
N ILE A 86 -6.94 -6.08 -0.11
CA ILE A 86 -7.23 -4.75 0.45
C ILE A 86 -8.49 -4.81 1.30
N LEU A 87 -8.40 -4.26 2.51
CA LEU A 87 -9.52 -4.02 3.42
C LEU A 87 -9.77 -2.51 3.55
N GLN A 88 -11.03 -2.13 3.70
CA GLN A 88 -11.38 -0.74 4.01
C GLN A 88 -11.07 -0.44 5.48
N ARG A 89 -10.28 0.61 5.73
CA ARG A 89 -9.84 1.00 7.07
C ARG A 89 -10.99 1.20 8.05
N ASP A 90 -12.04 1.89 7.59
CA ASP A 90 -13.14 2.30 8.47
C ASP A 90 -14.06 1.13 8.88
N GLN A 91 -13.97 0.00 8.17
CA GLN A 91 -14.63 -1.26 8.51
C GLN A 91 -13.80 -2.16 9.44
N HIS A 92 -12.51 -1.84 9.64
CA HIS A 92 -11.57 -2.65 10.44
C HIS A 92 -10.83 -1.80 11.48
N PRO A 93 -11.55 -1.15 12.44
CA PRO A 93 -10.94 -0.26 13.43
C PRO A 93 -9.93 -0.98 14.33
N ASP A 94 -10.18 -2.23 14.70
CA ASP A 94 -9.28 -3.00 15.57
C ASP A 94 -7.96 -3.31 14.87
N PHE A 95 -8.00 -3.57 13.57
CA PHE A 95 -6.80 -3.73 12.77
C PHE A 95 -6.04 -2.40 12.68
N MET A 96 -6.71 -1.33 12.27
CA MET A 96 -6.08 -0.01 12.13
C MET A 96 -5.43 0.47 13.42
N ASN A 97 -6.04 0.23 14.58
CA ASN A 97 -5.54 0.68 15.86
C ASN A 97 -4.20 0.03 16.26
N GLN A 98 -3.82 -1.09 15.66
CA GLN A 98 -2.52 -1.73 15.91
C GLN A 98 -1.38 -1.16 15.05
N TYR A 99 -1.68 -0.31 14.05
CA TYR A 99 -0.70 0.25 13.12
C TYR A 99 -0.81 1.77 13.00
N LEU A 100 -1.03 2.46 14.10
CA LEU A 100 -1.12 3.92 14.12
C LEU A 100 0.24 4.56 13.79
N THR A 101 0.21 5.66 13.05
CA THR A 101 1.39 6.49 12.80
C THR A 101 1.29 7.74 13.65
N ASN A 102 2.17 7.88 14.64
CA ASN A 102 2.14 9.00 15.61
C ASN A 102 0.74 9.21 16.23
N GLY A 103 0.05 8.12 16.56
CA GLY A 103 -1.30 8.13 17.12
C GLY A 103 -2.42 8.34 16.11
N ALA A 104 -2.11 8.55 14.83
CA ALA A 104 -3.10 8.78 13.77
C ALA A 104 -3.40 7.50 12.96
N ARG A 105 -4.64 7.39 12.49
CA ARG A 105 -5.10 6.30 11.61
C ARG A 105 -4.68 6.55 10.16
N SER A 106 -3.39 6.69 9.93
CA SER A 106 -2.84 6.98 8.61
C SER A 106 -2.84 5.76 7.71
N ILE A 107 -3.14 5.94 6.45
CA ILE A 107 -3.20 4.89 5.41
C ILE A 107 -2.41 5.30 4.16
N PRO A 108 -1.96 4.31 3.38
CA PRO A 108 -2.13 2.87 3.56
C PRO A 108 -1.31 2.30 4.73
N VAL A 109 -1.76 1.18 5.28
CA VAL A 109 -0.94 0.25 6.04
C VAL A 109 -0.86 -1.03 5.23
N VAL A 110 0.33 -1.54 4.99
CA VAL A 110 0.54 -2.81 4.27
C VAL A 110 1.27 -3.77 5.19
N VAL A 111 0.57 -4.77 5.67
CA VAL A 111 1.16 -5.84 6.49
C VAL A 111 1.67 -6.94 5.57
N VAL A 112 2.92 -7.34 5.78
CA VAL A 112 3.55 -8.42 5.02
C VAL A 112 3.43 -9.71 5.83
N LEU A 113 2.79 -10.71 5.24
CA LEU A 113 2.57 -12.02 5.85
C LEU A 113 3.30 -13.12 5.08
N ASP A 114 3.77 -14.13 5.80
CA ASP A 114 4.27 -15.36 5.19
C ASP A 114 3.12 -16.30 4.76
N ASN A 115 3.46 -17.49 4.28
CA ASN A 115 2.49 -18.49 3.87
C ASN A 115 1.65 -19.07 5.03
N ASP A 116 2.11 -18.93 6.27
CA ASP A 116 1.40 -19.34 7.48
C ASP A 116 0.65 -18.18 8.15
N PHE A 117 0.51 -17.05 7.44
CA PHE A 117 -0.13 -15.82 7.95
C PHE A 117 0.55 -15.21 9.17
N ARG A 118 1.87 -15.44 9.34
CA ARG A 118 2.66 -14.75 10.35
C ARG A 118 3.16 -13.43 9.78
N GLU A 119 3.06 -12.38 10.59
CA GLU A 119 3.56 -11.07 10.21
C GLU A 119 5.09 -11.06 10.14
N LEU A 120 5.63 -10.62 9.01
CA LEU A 120 7.05 -10.38 8.79
C LEU A 120 7.42 -8.91 9.01
N GLY A 121 6.47 -8.02 8.92
CA GLY A 121 6.61 -6.58 9.09
C GLY A 121 5.47 -5.83 8.41
N PHE A 122 5.53 -4.51 8.47
CA PHE A 122 4.54 -3.66 7.79
C PHE A 122 5.20 -2.43 7.17
N TRP A 123 4.46 -1.77 6.28
CA TRP A 123 4.87 -0.57 5.57
C TRP A 123 3.73 0.45 5.50
N GLY A 124 4.08 1.73 5.40
CA GLY A 124 3.15 2.85 5.24
C GLY A 124 3.34 3.92 6.32
N PRO A 125 2.60 5.03 6.22
CA PRO A 125 1.57 5.32 5.22
C PRO A 125 2.10 5.79 3.87
N TYR A 126 3.38 6.08 3.74
CA TYR A 126 4.04 6.51 2.50
C TYR A 126 5.55 6.24 2.59
N PRO A 127 6.29 6.34 1.46
CA PRO A 127 7.74 6.21 1.48
C PRO A 127 8.41 7.21 2.40
N VAL A 128 9.52 6.81 3.05
CA VAL A 128 10.26 7.65 3.98
C VAL A 128 10.66 8.98 3.34
N ALA A 129 11.13 8.98 2.09
CA ALA A 129 11.52 10.18 1.37
C ALA A 129 10.34 11.16 1.15
N LEU A 130 9.13 10.65 0.91
CA LEU A 130 7.93 11.50 0.87
C LEU A 130 7.61 12.04 2.26
N GLY A 131 7.82 11.26 3.30
CA GLY A 131 7.65 11.72 4.69
C GLY A 131 8.49 12.92 5.03
N ASP A 132 9.71 13.01 4.53
CA ASP A 132 10.59 14.17 4.70
C ASP A 132 10.00 15.41 3.98
N TRP A 133 9.51 15.24 2.76
CA TRP A 133 8.82 16.30 2.04
C TRP A 133 7.53 16.76 2.77
N VAL A 134 6.75 15.83 3.30
CA VAL A 134 5.50 16.11 4.03
C VAL A 134 5.75 16.98 5.26
N LYS A 135 6.81 16.72 6.02
CA LYS A 135 7.14 17.52 7.23
C LYS A 135 7.23 19.00 6.92
N ASP A 136 7.80 19.36 5.77
CA ASP A 136 8.07 20.75 5.39
C ASP A 136 6.89 21.42 4.66
N HIS A 137 5.97 20.64 4.08
CA HIS A 137 4.95 21.13 3.16
C HIS A 137 3.51 20.93 3.63
N LYS A 138 3.28 20.12 4.69
CA LYS A 138 1.92 19.90 5.20
C LYS A 138 1.27 21.22 5.70
N PRO A 139 -0.06 21.33 5.69
CA PRO A 139 -0.73 22.49 6.25
C PRO A 139 -0.27 22.80 7.70
N PRO A 140 -0.07 24.08 8.06
CA PRO A 140 -0.41 25.28 7.27
C PRO A 140 0.68 25.77 6.29
N ALA A 141 1.82 25.09 6.13
CA ALA A 141 2.89 25.53 5.21
C ALA A 141 2.40 25.63 3.76
N LEU A 142 1.60 24.67 3.30
CA LEU A 142 0.83 24.75 2.05
C LEU A 142 -0.66 24.64 2.35
N VAL A 143 -1.50 25.23 1.51
CA VAL A 143 -2.93 24.95 1.52
C VAL A 143 -3.18 23.50 1.06
N LYS A 144 -4.28 22.90 1.54
CA LYS A 144 -4.57 21.48 1.33
C LYS A 144 -4.49 21.04 -0.13
N GLU A 145 -5.03 21.85 -1.06
CA GLU A 145 -5.04 21.51 -2.49
C GLU A 145 -3.62 21.47 -3.07
N GLU A 146 -2.77 22.42 -2.74
CA GLU A 146 -1.38 22.46 -3.16
C GLU A 146 -0.56 21.32 -2.54
N PHE A 147 -0.84 21.00 -1.30
CA PHE A 147 -0.21 19.87 -0.62
C PHE A 147 -0.54 18.53 -1.30
N VAL A 148 -1.81 18.30 -1.60
CA VAL A 148 -2.25 17.08 -2.33
C VAL A 148 -1.64 17.03 -3.74
N LYS A 149 -1.60 18.17 -4.45
CA LYS A 149 -0.97 18.27 -5.77
C LYS A 149 0.53 17.96 -5.70
N GLY A 150 1.21 18.47 -4.67
CA GLY A 150 2.63 18.21 -4.43
C GLY A 150 2.92 16.73 -4.20
N LYS A 151 2.10 16.04 -3.41
CA LYS A 151 2.20 14.59 -3.24
C LYS A 151 2.03 13.84 -4.57
N ARG A 152 1.01 14.17 -5.35
CA ARG A 152 0.79 13.55 -6.67
C ARG A 152 2.00 13.72 -7.59
N THR A 153 2.59 14.91 -7.60
CA THR A 153 3.80 15.20 -8.38
C THR A 153 4.97 14.35 -7.90
N TRP A 154 5.14 14.23 -6.59
CA TRP A 154 6.18 13.38 -6.00
C TRP A 154 6.03 11.93 -6.44
N TYR A 155 4.84 11.35 -6.29
CA TYR A 155 4.57 9.97 -6.71
C TYR A 155 4.77 9.75 -8.22
N ALA A 156 4.36 10.72 -9.03
CA ALA A 156 4.54 10.64 -10.49
C ALA A 156 6.03 10.61 -10.89
N ARG A 157 6.88 11.32 -10.16
CA ARG A 157 8.34 11.32 -10.38
C ARG A 157 9.00 10.05 -9.86
N ASP A 158 8.60 9.57 -8.69
CA ASP A 158 9.13 8.36 -8.07
C ASP A 158 8.78 7.08 -8.85
N ARG A 159 7.65 7.08 -9.55
CA ARG A 159 7.15 5.93 -10.34
C ARG A 159 6.96 4.64 -9.54
N GLY A 160 6.77 4.76 -8.23
CA GLY A 160 6.58 3.63 -7.31
C GLY A 160 7.87 2.93 -6.89
N GLU A 161 9.03 3.37 -7.38
CA GLU A 161 10.31 2.69 -7.06
C GLU A 161 10.60 2.65 -5.56
N THR A 162 10.40 3.76 -4.86
CA THR A 162 10.68 3.82 -3.42
C THR A 162 9.73 2.92 -2.64
N THR A 163 8.45 2.89 -2.99
CA THR A 163 7.46 1.99 -2.40
C THR A 163 7.89 0.52 -2.57
N LEU A 164 8.25 0.13 -3.79
CA LEU A 164 8.70 -1.24 -4.08
C LEU A 164 9.96 -1.61 -3.29
N ARG A 165 10.95 -0.72 -3.19
CA ARG A 165 12.18 -0.97 -2.41
C ARG A 165 11.89 -1.16 -0.93
N GLU A 166 11.07 -0.30 -0.36
CA GLU A 166 10.77 -0.35 1.07
C GLU A 166 9.93 -1.57 1.44
N VAL A 167 8.96 -1.97 0.60
CA VAL A 167 8.15 -3.18 0.83
C VAL A 167 8.99 -4.44 0.59
N LEU A 168 9.84 -4.46 -0.45
CA LEU A 168 10.77 -5.58 -0.71
C LEU A 168 11.65 -5.87 0.52
N GLY A 169 12.15 -4.84 1.19
CA GLY A 169 12.93 -4.97 2.40
C GLY A 169 12.21 -5.67 3.56
N ARG A 170 10.89 -5.84 3.48
CA ARG A 170 10.05 -6.50 4.50
C ARG A 170 9.63 -7.90 4.12
N LEU A 171 9.86 -8.33 2.88
CA LEU A 171 9.41 -9.66 2.41
C LEU A 171 10.21 -10.82 3.03
N GLY A 172 11.44 -10.58 3.49
CA GLY A 172 12.29 -11.65 4.04
C GLY A 172 12.66 -12.73 3.01
N VAL A 173 12.88 -12.31 1.77
CA VAL A 173 13.29 -13.16 0.65
C VAL A 173 14.59 -12.65 0.04
#